data_55595669ea4849ab02858461d86ed16f
#
_entry.id   55595669ea4849ab02858461d86ed16f
#
_cell.length_a   1.000
_cell.length_b   1.000
_cell.length_c   1.000
_cell.angle_alpha   90.00
_cell.angle_beta   90.00
_cell.angle_gamma   90.00
#
_symmetry.space_group_name_H-M   'P 1'
#
loop_
_entity.id
_entity.type
_entity.pdbx_description
1 polymer ?
#
loop_
_entity_poly.entity_id
_entity_poly.type
_entity_poly.pdbx_seq_one_letter_code
_entity_poly.pdbx_strand_id
1 'polypeptide(L)'
;LPGQGSNRGYSSAQLIKQFMTSVWCGANKFEHTEVTRQDEVIRQFWGFERMAGHKSFQRFFNKFDLASNQKVFTALYQWFFKNLQFNNLTLDVDSTIHTRYGTQQGAKKGYNPKKPGRLSHHPLMAFVAECKMVANFWLRSGDSYTSNNIEAFLDDTFEKLQGKKVGLF
;
A
#
# COMPACT_ATOMS: atom_id res chain seq x y z
N LEU A 1 -14.17 0.75 1.59
CA LEU A 1 -13.48 2.03 1.40
C LEU A 1 -14.22 3.13 2.17
N PRO A 2 -13.50 4.13 2.71
CA PRO A 2 -14.13 5.29 3.34
C PRO A 2 -15.09 6.02 2.40
N GLY A 3 -16.27 6.39 2.91
CA GLY A 3 -17.27 7.09 2.12
C GLY A 3 -16.87 8.53 1.74
N GLN A 4 -17.55 9.08 0.75
CA GLN A 4 -17.41 10.50 0.41
C GLN A 4 -18.03 11.37 1.51
N GLY A 5 -17.43 12.54 1.76
CA GLY A 5 -17.88 13.46 2.81
C GLY A 5 -19.07 14.34 2.42
N SER A 6 -19.48 14.33 1.17
CA SER A 6 -20.63 15.08 0.65
C SER A 6 -21.08 14.53 -0.70
N ASN A 7 -22.32 14.82 -1.09
CA ASN A 7 -22.86 14.42 -2.41
C ASN A 7 -22.11 15.06 -3.61
N ARG A 8 -21.34 16.12 -3.38
CA ARG A 8 -20.49 16.78 -4.40
C ARG A 8 -19.06 16.24 -4.43
N GLY A 9 -18.72 15.30 -3.54
CA GLY A 9 -17.39 14.70 -3.45
C GLY A 9 -17.15 13.68 -4.57
N TYR A 10 -15.86 13.34 -4.76
CA TYR A 10 -15.49 12.21 -5.62
C TYR A 10 -15.83 10.90 -4.93
N SER A 11 -16.34 9.91 -5.66
CA SER A 11 -16.55 8.58 -5.12
C SER A 11 -15.19 7.92 -4.76
N SER A 12 -15.20 7.05 -3.75
CA SER A 12 -13.99 6.33 -3.34
C SER A 12 -13.43 5.46 -4.48
N ALA A 13 -14.31 4.87 -5.29
CA ALA A 13 -13.90 4.10 -6.46
C ALA A 13 -13.19 4.97 -7.52
N GLN A 14 -13.70 6.17 -7.79
CA GLN A 14 -13.05 7.11 -8.69
C GLN A 14 -11.67 7.52 -8.18
N LEU A 15 -11.56 7.87 -6.88
CA LEU A 15 -10.27 8.25 -6.29
C LEU A 15 -9.24 7.13 -6.39
N ILE A 16 -9.63 5.89 -6.10
CA ILE A 16 -8.72 4.74 -6.22
C ILE A 16 -8.30 4.52 -7.67
N LYS A 17 -9.24 4.48 -8.62
CA LYS A 17 -8.93 4.29 -10.05
C LYS A 17 -7.97 5.37 -10.56
N GLN A 18 -8.26 6.63 -10.27
CA GLN A 18 -7.41 7.74 -10.68
C GLN A 18 -6.03 7.68 -10.03
N PHE A 19 -5.95 7.35 -8.73
CA PHE A 19 -4.69 7.19 -8.02
C PHE A 19 -3.83 6.06 -8.61
N MET A 20 -4.42 4.89 -8.83
CA MET A 20 -3.74 3.76 -9.46
C MET A 20 -3.22 4.12 -10.85
N THR A 21 -4.02 4.77 -11.68
CA THR A 21 -3.59 5.24 -13.00
C THR A 21 -2.40 6.20 -12.90
N SER A 22 -2.45 7.14 -11.94
CA SER A 22 -1.33 8.05 -11.70
C SER A 22 -0.05 7.33 -11.31
N VAL A 23 -0.15 6.31 -10.45
CA VAL A 23 1.01 5.48 -10.06
C VAL A 23 1.56 4.71 -11.26
N TRP A 24 0.71 4.13 -12.10
CA TRP A 24 1.14 3.46 -13.34
C TRP A 24 1.83 4.42 -14.32
N CYS A 25 1.42 5.68 -14.33
CA CYS A 25 2.08 6.75 -15.08
C CYS A 25 3.33 7.33 -14.39
N GLY A 26 3.82 6.70 -13.30
CA GLY A 26 5.07 7.05 -12.62
C GLY A 26 4.93 8.02 -11.45
N ALA A 27 3.71 8.33 -11.00
CA ALA A 27 3.54 9.18 -9.81
C ALA A 27 4.06 8.48 -8.55
N ASN A 28 4.95 9.13 -7.82
CA ASN A 28 5.49 8.66 -6.53
C ASN A 28 5.22 9.63 -5.36
N LYS A 29 4.49 10.71 -5.63
CA LYS A 29 4.00 11.71 -4.67
C LYS A 29 2.59 12.13 -5.06
N PHE A 30 1.82 12.63 -4.10
CA PHE A 30 0.47 13.13 -4.40
C PHE A 30 0.46 14.26 -5.41
N GLU A 31 1.44 15.16 -5.37
CA GLU A 31 1.57 16.29 -6.29
C GLU A 31 1.72 15.83 -7.75
N HIS A 32 2.32 14.65 -8.00
CA HIS A 32 2.48 14.10 -9.35
C HIS A 32 1.14 13.67 -9.98
N THR A 33 0.09 13.48 -9.18
CA THR A 33 -1.24 13.18 -9.71
C THR A 33 -1.86 14.35 -10.50
N GLU A 34 -1.31 15.56 -10.36
CA GLU A 34 -1.76 16.72 -11.16
C GLU A 34 -1.43 16.56 -12.65
N VAL A 35 -0.38 15.81 -13.00
CA VAL A 35 -0.03 15.53 -14.41
C VAL A 35 -1.14 14.71 -15.07
N THR A 36 -1.54 13.59 -14.47
CA THR A 36 -2.61 12.73 -15.00
C THR A 36 -3.99 13.37 -14.85
N ARG A 37 -4.16 14.30 -13.91
CA ARG A 37 -5.41 15.04 -13.74
C ARG A 37 -5.77 15.87 -14.96
N GLN A 38 -4.79 16.41 -15.67
CA GLN A 38 -4.98 17.26 -16.84
C GLN A 38 -5.08 16.45 -18.13
N ASP A 39 -4.89 15.13 -18.05
CA ASP A 39 -4.94 14.26 -19.22
C ASP A 39 -6.40 13.92 -19.57
N GLU A 40 -6.83 14.41 -20.71
CA GLU A 40 -8.18 14.24 -21.22
C GLU A 40 -8.45 12.78 -21.64
N VAL A 41 -7.43 12.07 -22.15
CA VAL A 41 -7.55 10.66 -22.56
C VAL A 41 -7.83 9.78 -21.34
N ILE A 42 -7.10 9.99 -20.25
CA ILE A 42 -7.33 9.26 -18.97
C ILE A 42 -8.73 9.57 -18.44
N ARG A 43 -9.14 10.83 -18.49
CA ARG A 43 -10.46 11.25 -18.03
C ARG A 43 -11.58 10.56 -18.80
N GLN A 44 -11.49 10.56 -20.13
CA GLN A 44 -12.47 9.93 -21.03
C GLN A 44 -12.47 8.41 -20.90
N PHE A 45 -11.29 7.79 -20.81
CA PHE A 45 -11.16 6.34 -20.63
C PHE A 45 -11.94 5.81 -19.43
N TRP A 46 -11.90 6.54 -18.32
CA TRP A 46 -12.63 6.18 -17.10
C TRP A 46 -14.07 6.71 -17.06
N GLY A 47 -14.49 7.53 -18.01
CA GLY A 47 -15.80 8.19 -18.01
C GLY A 47 -15.99 9.19 -16.86
N PHE A 48 -14.92 9.84 -16.41
CA PHE A 48 -15.03 10.80 -15.31
C PHE A 48 -15.44 12.19 -15.82
N GLU A 49 -16.45 12.80 -15.20
CA GLU A 49 -16.80 14.19 -15.49
C GLU A 49 -15.69 15.16 -15.11
N ARG A 50 -15.00 14.86 -14.01
CA ARG A 50 -13.91 15.69 -13.47
C ARG A 50 -12.89 14.82 -12.76
N MET A 51 -11.64 15.28 -12.73
CA MET A 51 -10.53 14.61 -12.11
C MET A 51 -10.17 15.27 -10.76
N ALA A 52 -9.87 14.44 -9.76
CA ALA A 52 -9.51 14.88 -8.42
C ALA A 52 -8.07 15.46 -8.39
N GLY A 53 -7.88 16.56 -7.69
CA GLY A 53 -6.54 17.09 -7.41
C GLY A 53 -5.88 16.40 -6.21
N HIS A 54 -4.56 16.57 -6.07
CA HIS A 54 -3.73 15.92 -5.05
C HIS A 54 -4.25 16.07 -3.61
N LYS A 55 -4.80 17.23 -3.24
CA LYS A 55 -5.41 17.44 -1.91
C LYS A 55 -6.62 16.54 -1.64
N SER A 56 -7.32 16.10 -2.68
CA SER A 56 -8.45 15.16 -2.52
C SER A 56 -7.95 13.78 -2.15
N PHE A 57 -6.82 13.33 -2.71
CA PHE A 57 -6.18 12.08 -2.32
C PHE A 57 -5.66 12.13 -0.89
N GLN A 58 -4.97 13.21 -0.51
CA GLN A 58 -4.51 13.40 0.88
C GLN A 58 -5.68 13.28 1.87
N ARG A 59 -6.79 14.00 1.62
CA ARG A 59 -7.99 13.92 2.47
C ARG A 59 -8.65 12.55 2.47
N PHE A 60 -8.63 11.85 1.34
CA PHE A 60 -9.17 10.51 1.24
C PHE A 60 -8.36 9.50 2.05
N PHE A 61 -7.05 9.48 1.87
CA PHE A 61 -6.18 8.55 2.60
C PHE A 61 -6.10 8.86 4.10
N ASN A 62 -6.26 10.12 4.51
CA ASN A 62 -6.35 10.50 5.92
C ASN A 62 -7.60 9.97 6.65
N LYS A 63 -8.57 9.41 5.92
CA LYS A 63 -9.75 8.77 6.53
C LYS A 63 -9.49 7.31 6.94
N PHE A 64 -8.38 6.74 6.55
CA PHE A 64 -8.04 5.37 6.92
C PHE A 64 -7.40 5.34 8.31
N ASP A 65 -7.93 4.48 9.15
CA ASP A 65 -7.34 4.04 10.41
C ASP A 65 -6.87 2.58 10.29
N LEU A 66 -6.29 2.05 11.35
CA LEU A 66 -5.77 0.69 11.36
C LEU A 66 -6.87 -0.36 11.07
N ALA A 67 -8.05 -0.20 11.67
CA ALA A 67 -9.17 -1.13 11.49
C ALA A 67 -9.70 -1.10 10.05
N SER A 68 -9.84 0.10 9.47
CA SER A 68 -10.23 0.29 8.07
C SER A 68 -9.20 -0.32 7.11
N ASN A 69 -7.91 -0.14 7.39
CA ASN A 69 -6.83 -0.73 6.61
C ASN A 69 -6.92 -2.26 6.63
N GLN A 70 -7.00 -2.88 7.79
CA GLN A 70 -7.13 -4.33 7.91
C GLN A 70 -8.34 -4.85 7.15
N LYS A 71 -9.51 -4.25 7.34
CA LYS A 71 -10.75 -4.67 6.66
C LYS A 71 -10.65 -4.57 5.13
N VAL A 72 -10.11 -3.48 4.62
CA VAL A 72 -10.04 -3.23 3.16
C VAL A 72 -8.95 -4.09 2.53
N PHE A 73 -7.74 -4.10 3.09
CA PHE A 73 -6.61 -4.77 2.46
C PHE A 73 -6.68 -6.29 2.64
N THR A 74 -7.16 -6.82 3.76
CA THR A 74 -7.36 -8.27 3.91
C THR A 74 -8.32 -8.79 2.84
N ALA A 75 -9.49 -8.14 2.67
CA ALA A 75 -10.45 -8.53 1.64
C ALA A 75 -9.87 -8.43 0.21
N LEU A 76 -9.06 -7.40 -0.05
CA LEU A 76 -8.40 -7.21 -1.34
C LEU A 76 -7.37 -8.31 -1.62
N TYR A 77 -6.51 -8.63 -0.66
CA TYR A 77 -5.53 -9.71 -0.80
C TYR A 77 -6.19 -11.07 -0.97
N GLN A 78 -7.21 -11.37 -0.18
CA GLN A 78 -8.00 -12.61 -0.32
C GLN A 78 -8.61 -12.73 -1.71
N TRP A 79 -9.15 -11.64 -2.26
CA TRP A 79 -9.66 -11.63 -3.62
C TRP A 79 -8.55 -11.87 -4.66
N PHE A 80 -7.39 -11.24 -4.52
CA PHE A 80 -6.25 -11.48 -5.41
C PHE A 80 -5.82 -12.94 -5.38
N PHE A 81 -5.57 -13.50 -4.21
CA PHE A 81 -5.07 -14.86 -4.07
C PHE A 81 -6.09 -15.91 -4.50
N LYS A 82 -7.37 -15.68 -4.27
CA LYS A 82 -8.42 -16.54 -4.79
C LYS A 82 -8.41 -16.63 -6.32
N ASN A 83 -8.06 -15.56 -7.01
CA ASN A 83 -8.06 -15.47 -8.47
C ASN A 83 -6.71 -15.85 -9.11
N LEU A 84 -5.65 -16.06 -8.33
CA LEU A 84 -4.39 -16.59 -8.84
C LEU A 84 -4.52 -18.08 -9.15
N GLN A 85 -4.07 -18.48 -10.35
CA GLN A 85 -4.25 -19.85 -10.83
C GLN A 85 -3.18 -20.84 -10.36
N PHE A 86 -2.01 -20.37 -9.93
CA PHE A 86 -0.98 -21.25 -9.38
C PHE A 86 -1.19 -21.49 -7.88
N ASN A 87 -0.95 -22.73 -7.45
CA ASN A 87 -1.22 -23.17 -6.07
C ASN A 87 0.03 -23.23 -5.19
N ASN A 88 1.20 -23.39 -5.78
CA ASN A 88 2.48 -23.34 -5.07
C ASN A 88 3.11 -21.98 -5.25
N LEU A 89 3.43 -21.33 -4.16
CA LEU A 89 4.00 -19.98 -4.14
C LEU A 89 5.36 -20.02 -3.45
N THR A 90 6.29 -19.21 -3.95
CA THR A 90 7.51 -18.85 -3.24
C THR A 90 7.30 -17.47 -2.62
N LEU A 91 7.51 -17.35 -1.31
CA LEU A 91 7.47 -16.07 -0.61
C LEU A 91 8.89 -15.56 -0.41
N ASP A 92 9.14 -14.35 -0.87
CA ASP A 92 10.32 -13.57 -0.50
C ASP A 92 9.91 -12.60 0.60
N VAL A 93 10.49 -12.75 1.79
CA VAL A 93 10.24 -11.87 2.93
C VAL A 93 11.45 -10.98 3.16
N ASP A 94 11.25 -9.68 3.10
CA ASP A 94 12.32 -8.70 3.27
C ASP A 94 11.87 -7.50 4.11
N SER A 95 12.85 -6.83 4.67
CA SER A 95 12.65 -5.57 5.37
C SER A 95 13.58 -4.50 4.82
N THR A 96 13.10 -3.27 4.78
CA THR A 96 13.89 -2.15 4.29
C THR A 96 13.76 -0.95 5.23
N ILE A 97 14.63 0.04 5.05
CA ILE A 97 14.63 1.23 5.90
C ILE A 97 14.21 2.44 5.08
N HIS A 98 13.09 3.03 5.47
CA HIS A 98 12.61 4.28 4.88
C HIS A 98 12.94 5.46 5.79
N THR A 99 14.00 6.19 5.49
CA THR A 99 14.35 7.44 6.18
C THR A 99 13.25 8.48 6.03
N ARG A 100 12.92 9.17 7.11
CA ARG A 100 11.92 10.24 7.16
C ARG A 100 12.55 11.58 7.47
N TYR A 101 12.01 12.64 6.85
CA TYR A 101 12.46 14.02 7.02
C TYR A 101 11.36 14.89 7.64
N GLY A 102 10.63 14.34 8.60
CA GLY A 102 9.56 15.02 9.29
C GLY A 102 9.05 14.19 10.45
N THR A 103 7.93 14.61 11.05
CA THR A 103 7.31 14.00 12.23
C THR A 103 6.18 13.04 11.85
N GLN A 104 6.41 12.15 10.88
CA GLN A 104 5.41 11.17 10.47
C GLN A 104 5.09 10.21 11.62
N GLN A 105 3.81 9.86 11.75
CA GLN A 105 3.33 8.93 12.75
C GLN A 105 4.10 7.60 12.68
N GLY A 106 4.56 7.10 13.82
CA GLY A 106 5.31 5.84 13.92
C GLY A 106 6.77 5.92 13.47
N ALA A 107 7.25 7.05 12.95
CA ALA A 107 8.65 7.23 12.64
C ALA A 107 9.48 7.37 13.92
N LYS A 108 10.49 6.53 14.07
CA LYS A 108 11.42 6.54 15.23
C LYS A 108 12.88 6.44 14.79
N LYS A 109 13.78 6.81 15.68
CA LYS A 109 15.21 6.56 15.51
C LYS A 109 15.50 5.09 15.78
N GLY A 110 16.23 4.45 14.89
CA GLY A 110 16.66 3.06 15.01
C GLY A 110 17.85 2.81 14.11
N TYR A 111 18.11 1.55 13.79
CA TYR A 111 19.18 1.16 12.87
C TYR A 111 18.92 1.75 11.48
N ASN A 112 19.77 2.67 11.07
CA ASN A 112 19.73 3.30 9.75
C ASN A 112 21.18 3.58 9.27
N PRO A 113 21.82 2.62 8.62
CA PRO A 113 23.24 2.75 8.23
C PRO A 113 23.46 3.85 7.19
N LYS A 114 22.45 4.14 6.34
CA LYS A 114 22.58 5.19 5.31
C LYS A 114 22.41 6.60 5.87
N LYS A 115 21.66 6.75 6.95
CA LYS A 115 21.35 8.06 7.58
C LYS A 115 21.24 7.89 9.11
N PRO A 116 22.39 7.67 9.82
CA PRO A 116 22.40 7.47 11.27
C PRO A 116 21.69 8.61 12.02
N GLY A 117 20.93 8.27 13.05
CA GLY A 117 20.22 9.23 13.91
C GLY A 117 18.97 9.88 13.30
N ARG A 118 18.63 9.59 12.05
CA ARG A 118 17.38 10.08 11.43
C ARG A 118 16.20 9.20 11.81
N LEU A 119 15.02 9.83 11.87
CA LEU A 119 13.76 9.10 11.99
C LEU A 119 13.54 8.23 10.76
N SER A 120 13.02 7.04 10.97
CA SER A 120 12.73 6.08 9.89
C SER A 120 11.50 5.24 10.20
N HIS A 121 11.01 4.55 9.17
CA HIS A 121 10.18 3.37 9.28
C HIS A 121 10.99 2.17 8.81
N HIS A 122 10.66 1.00 9.36
CA HIS A 122 11.28 -0.28 9.02
C HIS A 122 10.20 -1.28 8.58
N PRO A 123 9.59 -1.08 7.37
CA PRO A 123 8.55 -1.98 6.90
C PRO A 123 9.05 -3.40 6.72
N LEU A 124 8.15 -4.35 6.91
CA LEU A 124 8.30 -5.75 6.58
C LEU A 124 7.37 -6.07 5.42
N MET A 125 7.88 -6.75 4.40
CA MET A 125 7.15 -7.04 3.17
C MET A 125 7.32 -8.50 2.80
N ALA A 126 6.25 -9.11 2.29
CA ALA A 126 6.29 -10.40 1.65
C ALA A 126 5.85 -10.27 0.19
N PHE A 127 6.60 -10.90 -0.71
CA PHE A 127 6.32 -10.91 -2.14
C PHE A 127 6.09 -12.34 -2.61
N VAL A 128 5.18 -12.50 -3.56
CA VAL A 128 5.05 -13.74 -4.34
C VAL A 128 6.05 -13.68 -5.49
N ALA A 129 7.07 -14.53 -5.45
CA ALA A 129 8.19 -14.48 -6.40
C ALA A 129 7.74 -14.69 -7.86
N GLU A 130 6.76 -15.56 -8.09
CA GLU A 130 6.27 -15.92 -9.41
C GLU A 130 5.59 -14.76 -10.14
N CYS A 131 4.84 -13.92 -9.43
CA CYS A 131 4.11 -12.79 -10.05
C CYS A 131 4.58 -11.41 -9.58
N LYS A 132 5.58 -11.34 -8.71
CA LYS A 132 6.10 -10.09 -8.13
C LYS A 132 5.05 -9.27 -7.37
N MET A 133 3.98 -9.93 -6.94
CA MET A 133 2.90 -9.29 -6.19
C MET A 133 3.23 -9.21 -4.71
N VAL A 134 2.90 -8.09 -4.07
CA VAL A 134 2.99 -7.96 -2.62
C VAL A 134 1.93 -8.86 -1.97
N ALA A 135 2.37 -9.84 -1.19
CA ALA A 135 1.50 -10.73 -0.43
C ALA A 135 1.04 -10.10 0.90
N ASN A 136 1.94 -9.36 1.54
CA ASN A 136 1.65 -8.65 2.78
C ASN A 136 2.62 -7.48 2.99
N PHE A 137 2.19 -6.50 3.76
CA PHE A 137 2.99 -5.32 4.09
C PHE A 137 2.63 -4.80 5.48
N TRP A 138 3.63 -4.71 6.37
CA TRP A 138 3.50 -4.06 7.65
C TRP A 138 4.44 -2.87 7.76
N LEU A 139 3.89 -1.67 7.98
CA LEU A 139 4.67 -0.48 8.26
C LEU A 139 5.05 -0.45 9.74
N ARG A 140 6.27 -0.85 10.06
CA ARG A 140 6.80 -0.84 11.43
C ARG A 140 7.57 0.44 11.72
N SER A 141 7.70 0.77 13.01
CA SER A 141 8.53 1.90 13.45
C SER A 141 10.01 1.65 13.18
N GLY A 142 10.79 2.73 13.08
CA GLY A 142 12.21 2.65 12.74
C GLY A 142 13.10 1.99 13.79
N ASP A 143 12.60 1.82 15.02
CA ASP A 143 13.28 1.11 16.12
C ASP A 143 12.97 -0.41 16.13
N SER A 144 12.24 -0.92 15.15
CA SER A 144 11.98 -2.34 14.99
C SER A 144 13.18 -3.05 14.37
N TYR A 145 13.57 -4.20 14.95
CA TYR A 145 14.54 -5.10 14.32
C TYR A 145 13.86 -5.99 13.28
N THR A 146 14.65 -6.54 12.35
CA THR A 146 14.12 -7.37 11.25
C THR A 146 13.31 -8.56 11.77
N SER A 147 13.78 -9.24 12.81
CA SER A 147 13.11 -10.41 13.42
C SER A 147 11.88 -10.08 14.27
N ASN A 148 11.69 -8.80 14.65
CA ASN A 148 10.55 -8.45 15.50
C ASN A 148 9.23 -8.73 14.78
N ASN A 149 8.35 -9.48 15.46
CA ASN A 149 7.01 -9.85 14.98
C ASN A 149 6.99 -10.63 13.65
N ILE A 150 8.06 -11.33 13.30
CA ILE A 150 8.11 -12.09 12.04
C ILE A 150 7.07 -13.23 12.04
N GLU A 151 6.88 -13.94 13.14
CA GLU A 151 5.89 -15.00 13.26
C GLU A 151 4.48 -14.46 13.04
N ALA A 152 4.09 -13.40 13.76
CA ALA A 152 2.77 -12.78 13.58
C ALA A 152 2.57 -12.21 12.17
N PHE A 153 3.64 -11.72 11.53
CA PHE A 153 3.59 -11.27 10.14
C PHE A 153 3.37 -12.43 9.17
N LEU A 154 4.01 -13.56 9.41
CA LEU A 154 3.83 -14.76 8.58
C LEU A 154 2.43 -15.35 8.77
N ASP A 155 1.93 -15.43 9.99
CA ASP A 155 0.56 -15.88 10.28
C ASP A 155 -0.47 -15.02 9.54
N ASP A 156 -0.35 -13.69 9.64
CA ASP A 156 -1.20 -12.74 8.91
C ASP A 156 -1.05 -12.90 7.38
N THR A 157 0.15 -13.22 6.91
CA THR A 157 0.40 -13.48 5.48
C THR A 157 -0.28 -14.75 5.02
N PHE A 158 -0.14 -15.86 5.77
CA PHE A 158 -0.77 -17.13 5.44
C PHE A 158 -2.30 -17.06 5.49
N GLU A 159 -2.87 -16.32 6.41
CA GLU A 159 -4.31 -16.06 6.44
C GLU A 159 -4.79 -15.39 5.14
N LYS A 160 -4.03 -14.43 4.62
CA LYS A 160 -4.36 -13.72 3.35
C LYS A 160 -4.21 -14.62 2.12
N LEU A 161 -3.30 -15.60 2.15
CA LEU A 161 -3.04 -16.52 1.03
C LEU A 161 -4.16 -17.53 0.76
N GLN A 162 -5.18 -17.59 1.60
CA GLN A 162 -6.38 -18.43 1.38
C GLN A 162 -6.06 -19.90 1.13
N GLY A 163 -5.13 -20.49 1.88
CA GLY A 163 -4.75 -21.88 1.76
C GLY A 163 -3.88 -22.24 0.56
N LYS A 164 -3.32 -21.25 -0.15
CA LYS A 164 -2.25 -21.51 -1.12
C LYS A 164 -1.07 -22.17 -0.41
N LYS A 165 -0.42 -23.11 -1.08
CA LYS A 165 0.76 -23.78 -0.53
C LYS A 165 1.99 -22.91 -0.73
N VAL A 166 2.75 -22.69 0.32
CA VAL A 166 4.05 -22.02 0.26
C VAL A 166 5.13 -23.08 0.22
N GLY A 167 5.88 -23.11 -0.87
CA GLY A 167 6.89 -24.14 -1.12
C GLY A 167 8.29 -23.75 -0.63
N LEU A 168 8.59 -22.45 -0.54
CA LEU A 168 9.89 -21.94 -0.11
C LEU A 168 9.73 -20.55 0.52
N PHE A 169 10.64 -20.24 1.45
CA PHE A 169 10.79 -18.92 2.06
C PHE A 169 12.12 -18.29 1.65
#